data_c087ac7c629b3bce85ae1c19aa1a4421
#
_entry.id   c087ac7c629b3bce85ae1c19aa1a4421
#
_cell.length_a   1.000
_cell.length_b   1.000
_cell.length_c   1.000
_cell.angle_alpha   90.00
_cell.angle_beta   90.00
_cell.angle_gamma   90.00
#
_symmetry.space_group_name_H-M   'P 1'
#
loop_
_entity.id
_entity.type
_entity.pdbx_description
1 polymer ?
#
loop_
_entity_poly.entity_id
_entity_poly.type
_entity_poly.pdbx_seq_one_letter_code
_entity_poly.pdbx_strand_id
1 'polypeptide(L)'
;MTQRDTATHARASSAAFAPSRRHCRRLRDYYRSAGWPCLDTMEVELLNAGLIERVCVATDQPEVIRVTDSGLRAIGESLVSNRRAFDAHENLVSDMVRDLSRSGRLVFRGLSLRGRVGEAWRNCKPDVYSIRSTSVAAYAHPAIHEIKVRRADLLTDLKSPEKRAAYIALSSEFYYVMPEGLAHVEEIPEDCGVLFRTSGAFVLARNSPRRAVELSIAEWMALARRGADSVESEASQGLLVERTQQVKAGD
;
A
#
# COMPACT_ATOMS: atom_id res chain seq x y z
N MET A 1 -14.77 -65.76 18.76
CA MET A 1 -14.57 -65.04 17.47
C MET A 1 -15.05 -63.61 17.68
N THR A 2 -14.13 -62.71 17.97
CA THR A 2 -14.45 -61.32 18.33
C THR A 2 -13.83 -60.44 17.24
N GLN A 3 -14.70 -59.85 16.42
CA GLN A 3 -14.32 -58.89 15.41
C GLN A 3 -13.93 -57.57 16.12
N ARG A 4 -12.73 -57.07 15.82
CA ARG A 4 -12.27 -55.74 16.19
C ARG A 4 -12.69 -54.77 15.08
N ASP A 5 -13.59 -53.88 15.41
CA ASP A 5 -13.92 -52.72 14.59
C ASP A 5 -12.72 -51.73 14.60
N THR A 6 -12.13 -51.57 13.42
CA THR A 6 -11.13 -50.53 13.16
C THR A 6 -11.86 -49.20 12.85
N ALA A 7 -11.96 -48.34 13.84
CA ALA A 7 -12.45 -47.00 13.65
C ALA A 7 -11.47 -46.19 12.77
N THR A 8 -11.91 -45.91 11.55
CA THR A 8 -11.25 -44.99 10.63
C THR A 8 -11.41 -43.56 11.12
N HIS A 9 -10.37 -43.02 11.73
CA HIS A 9 -10.32 -41.60 12.04
C HIS A 9 -10.24 -40.80 10.74
N ALA A 10 -11.35 -40.22 10.31
CA ALA A 10 -11.40 -39.23 9.27
C ALA A 10 -10.52 -38.03 9.69
N ARG A 11 -9.39 -37.83 9.02
CA ARG A 11 -8.59 -36.62 9.09
C ARG A 11 -9.45 -35.47 8.58
N ALA A 12 -9.95 -34.64 9.50
CA ALA A 12 -10.47 -33.33 9.14
C ALA A 12 -9.37 -32.57 8.40
N SER A 13 -9.65 -32.15 7.17
CA SER A 13 -8.78 -31.27 6.39
C SER A 13 -8.63 -29.96 7.15
N SER A 14 -7.56 -29.82 7.94
CA SER A 14 -7.18 -28.56 8.56
C SER A 14 -6.83 -27.60 7.44
N ALA A 15 -7.61 -26.54 7.30
CA ALA A 15 -7.24 -25.42 6.43
C ALA A 15 -5.82 -24.97 6.81
N ALA A 16 -4.89 -24.97 5.85
CA ALA A 16 -3.50 -24.64 6.09
C ALA A 16 -3.39 -23.24 6.75
N PHE A 17 -2.69 -23.17 7.87
CA PHE A 17 -2.49 -21.90 8.60
C PHE A 17 -1.80 -20.89 7.68
N ALA A 18 -2.46 -19.77 7.41
CA ALA A 18 -1.92 -18.66 6.62
C ALA A 18 -1.42 -17.56 7.56
N PRO A 19 -0.10 -17.34 7.69
CA PRO A 19 0.43 -16.37 8.62
C PRO A 19 0.03 -14.94 8.22
N SER A 20 -0.56 -14.20 9.16
CA SER A 20 -0.92 -12.79 8.99
C SER A 20 0.31 -11.88 8.92
N ARG A 21 0.12 -10.59 8.56
CA ARG A 21 1.20 -9.58 8.62
C ARG A 21 1.85 -9.48 10.01
N ARG A 22 1.06 -9.65 11.08
CA ARG A 22 1.56 -9.63 12.47
C ARG A 22 2.43 -10.85 12.75
N HIS A 23 2.02 -12.05 12.30
CA HIS A 23 2.82 -13.27 12.40
C HIS A 23 4.16 -13.13 11.67
N CYS A 24 4.15 -12.65 10.42
CA CYS A 24 5.38 -12.44 9.64
C CYS A 24 6.30 -11.37 10.26
N ARG A 25 5.75 -10.36 10.94
CA ARG A 25 6.55 -9.40 11.70
C ARG A 25 7.21 -10.08 12.89
N ARG A 26 6.45 -10.83 13.70
CA ARG A 26 6.97 -11.55 14.87
C ARG A 26 8.04 -12.58 14.47
N LEU A 27 7.85 -13.31 13.35
CA LEU A 27 8.86 -14.23 12.82
C LEU A 27 10.17 -13.50 12.51
N ARG A 28 10.10 -12.31 11.88
CA ARG A 28 11.31 -11.50 11.62
C ARG A 28 11.96 -10.99 12.89
N ASP A 29 11.18 -10.63 13.91
CA ASP A 29 11.70 -10.19 15.20
C ASP A 29 12.43 -11.34 15.88
N TYR A 30 11.89 -12.56 15.91
CA TYR A 30 12.59 -13.74 16.42
C TYR A 30 13.85 -14.07 15.61
N TYR A 31 13.79 -13.99 14.29
CA TYR A 31 14.94 -14.26 13.43
C TYR A 31 16.11 -13.29 13.63
N ARG A 32 15.82 -12.03 14.00
CA ARG A 32 16.82 -10.96 14.18
C ARG A 32 17.30 -10.77 15.60
N SER A 33 16.67 -11.42 16.56
CA SER A 33 16.94 -11.29 17.98
C SER A 33 17.49 -12.58 18.56
N ALA A 34 17.74 -12.59 19.87
CA ALA A 34 18.12 -13.78 20.63
C ALA A 34 16.98 -14.82 20.75
N GLY A 35 15.78 -14.52 20.26
CA GLY A 35 14.63 -15.44 20.29
C GLY A 35 14.03 -15.58 21.68
N TRP A 36 13.95 -14.50 22.47
CA TRP A 36 13.30 -14.55 23.78
C TRP A 36 11.81 -14.86 23.65
N PRO A 37 11.29 -15.86 24.42
CA PRO A 37 9.86 -16.19 24.43
C PRO A 37 9.00 -14.99 24.86
N CYS A 38 7.88 -14.77 24.17
CA CYS A 38 6.90 -13.73 24.51
C CYS A 38 5.74 -14.28 25.33
N LEU A 39 5.53 -15.60 25.34
CA LEU A 39 4.49 -16.32 26.07
C LEU A 39 3.08 -15.78 25.78
N ASP A 40 2.83 -15.34 24.55
CA ASP A 40 1.56 -14.78 24.13
C ASP A 40 0.83 -15.68 23.10
N THR A 41 -0.43 -15.35 22.78
CA THR A 41 -1.26 -16.11 21.84
C THR A 41 -0.61 -16.26 20.48
N MET A 42 0.08 -15.21 20.00
CA MET A 42 0.74 -15.21 18.69
C MET A 42 1.91 -16.23 18.66
N GLU A 43 2.66 -16.36 19.76
CA GLU A 43 3.70 -17.37 19.86
C GLU A 43 3.10 -18.79 19.80
N VAL A 44 1.99 -19.02 20.52
CA VAL A 44 1.27 -20.29 20.50
C VAL A 44 0.78 -20.65 19.09
N GLU A 45 0.21 -19.67 18.36
CA GLU A 45 -0.24 -19.83 17.00
C GLU A 45 0.92 -20.21 16.05
N LEU A 46 2.06 -19.54 16.20
CA LEU A 46 3.27 -19.82 15.40
C LEU A 46 3.88 -21.19 15.71
N LEU A 47 3.89 -21.60 17.00
CA LEU A 47 4.33 -22.93 17.43
C LEU A 47 3.43 -24.03 16.84
N ASN A 48 2.11 -23.88 16.99
CA ASN A 48 1.13 -24.83 16.44
C ASN A 48 1.21 -24.95 14.92
N ALA A 49 1.56 -23.86 14.23
CA ALA A 49 1.78 -23.84 12.78
C ALA A 49 3.16 -24.40 12.37
N GLY A 50 4.03 -24.76 13.31
CA GLY A 50 5.38 -25.25 13.03
C GLY A 50 6.31 -24.21 12.39
N LEU A 51 6.01 -22.90 12.57
CA LEU A 51 6.82 -21.80 12.02
C LEU A 51 7.95 -21.37 12.94
N ILE A 52 7.83 -21.71 14.22
CA ILE A 52 8.87 -21.56 15.26
C ILE A 52 8.93 -22.83 16.09
N GLU A 53 10.02 -22.99 16.83
CA GLU A 53 10.22 -24.05 17.82
C GLU A 53 10.86 -23.47 19.07
N ARG A 54 10.64 -24.12 20.21
CA ARG A 54 11.35 -23.84 21.46
C ARG A 54 12.58 -24.71 21.56
N VAL A 55 13.72 -24.11 21.82
CA VAL A 55 15.00 -24.79 21.95
C VAL A 55 15.62 -24.48 23.30
N CYS A 56 15.95 -25.52 24.04
CA CYS A 56 16.78 -25.43 25.25
C CYS A 56 18.22 -25.79 24.85
N VAL A 57 19.13 -24.83 24.94
CA VAL A 57 20.52 -25.02 24.52
C VAL A 57 21.33 -25.79 25.56
N ALA A 58 21.02 -25.61 26.85
CA ALA A 58 21.58 -26.35 27.96
C ALA A 58 20.56 -26.40 29.10
N THR A 59 20.73 -27.36 30.04
CA THR A 59 19.76 -27.63 31.11
C THR A 59 19.59 -26.48 32.09
N ASP A 60 20.52 -25.55 32.14
CA ASP A 60 20.55 -24.36 33.02
C ASP A 60 20.34 -23.05 32.28
N GLN A 61 20.07 -23.10 30.96
CA GLN A 61 19.82 -21.92 30.15
C GLN A 61 18.31 -21.75 29.82
N PRO A 62 17.85 -20.50 29.72
CA PRO A 62 16.46 -20.25 29.35
C PRO A 62 16.17 -20.77 27.96
N GLU A 63 14.93 -21.23 27.75
CA GLU A 63 14.43 -21.57 26.42
C GLU A 63 14.49 -20.37 25.49
N VAL A 64 14.84 -20.63 24.23
CA VAL A 64 14.82 -19.62 23.18
C VAL A 64 13.92 -20.07 22.02
N ILE A 65 13.35 -19.12 21.32
CA ILE A 65 12.54 -19.36 20.15
C ILE A 65 13.45 -19.35 18.90
N ARG A 66 13.40 -20.42 18.15
CA ARG A 66 14.07 -20.54 16.85
C ARG A 66 13.04 -20.58 15.74
N VAL A 67 13.28 -19.81 14.66
CA VAL A 67 12.46 -19.85 13.45
C VAL A 67 12.82 -21.10 12.66
N THR A 68 11.83 -21.91 12.30
CA THR A 68 12.01 -23.13 11.50
C THR A 68 12.20 -22.79 10.00
N ASP A 69 12.59 -23.78 9.19
CA ASP A 69 12.66 -23.62 7.73
C ASP A 69 11.31 -23.23 7.12
N SER A 70 10.21 -23.71 7.68
CA SER A 70 8.86 -23.28 7.30
C SER A 70 8.61 -21.82 7.67
N GLY A 71 9.07 -21.38 8.83
CA GLY A 71 9.03 -19.98 9.23
C GLY A 71 9.88 -19.06 8.32
N LEU A 72 11.07 -19.51 7.94
CA LEU A 72 11.93 -18.77 7.00
C LEU A 72 11.28 -18.64 5.62
N ARG A 73 10.64 -19.71 5.11
CA ARG A 73 9.86 -19.63 3.86
C ARG A 73 8.71 -18.63 3.97
N ALA A 74 7.95 -18.65 5.05
CA ALA A 74 6.86 -17.69 5.28
C ALA A 74 7.36 -16.24 5.31
N ILE A 75 8.53 -15.96 5.91
CA ILE A 75 9.19 -14.66 5.85
C ILE A 75 9.52 -14.30 4.40
N GLY A 76 10.14 -15.19 3.64
CA GLY A 76 10.53 -14.98 2.24
C GLY A 76 9.33 -14.66 1.35
N GLU A 77 8.27 -15.45 1.44
CA GLU A 77 7.02 -15.26 0.69
C GLU A 77 6.36 -13.91 1.02
N SER A 78 6.36 -13.53 2.31
CA SER A 78 5.86 -12.22 2.75
C SER A 78 6.66 -11.06 2.14
N LEU A 79 7.99 -11.18 2.07
CA LEU A 79 8.85 -10.16 1.47
C LEU A 79 8.60 -10.02 -0.04
N VAL A 80 8.55 -11.14 -0.76
CA VAL A 80 8.24 -11.15 -2.20
C VAL A 80 6.86 -10.56 -2.47
N SER A 81 5.84 -10.95 -1.70
CA SER A 81 4.49 -10.41 -1.84
C SER A 81 4.43 -8.90 -1.56
N ASN A 82 5.19 -8.42 -0.57
CA ASN A 82 5.24 -6.98 -0.28
C ASN A 82 5.94 -6.20 -1.38
N ARG A 83 7.03 -6.73 -1.93
CA ARG A 83 7.74 -6.12 -3.05
C ARG A 83 6.86 -6.04 -4.30
N ARG A 84 6.21 -7.12 -4.68
CA ARG A 84 5.27 -7.13 -5.81
C ARG A 84 4.15 -6.11 -5.66
N ALA A 85 3.60 -5.94 -4.45
CA ALA A 85 2.57 -4.94 -4.23
C ALA A 85 3.11 -3.51 -4.26
N PHE A 86 4.34 -3.29 -3.78
CA PHE A 86 5.00 -2.00 -3.90
C PHE A 86 5.23 -1.65 -5.37
N ASP A 87 5.79 -2.57 -6.15
CA ASP A 87 6.03 -2.38 -7.58
C ASP A 87 4.70 -2.13 -8.33
N ALA A 88 3.64 -2.88 -8.03
CA ALA A 88 2.32 -2.67 -8.63
C ALA A 88 1.72 -1.31 -8.26
N HIS A 89 1.91 -0.85 -7.01
CA HIS A 89 1.49 0.47 -6.56
C HIS A 89 2.22 1.58 -7.34
N GLU A 90 3.56 1.52 -7.39
CA GLU A 90 4.37 2.53 -8.07
C GLU A 90 4.08 2.57 -9.59
N ASN A 91 3.85 1.42 -10.20
CA ASN A 91 3.44 1.34 -11.61
C ASN A 91 2.09 2.04 -11.83
N LEU A 92 1.11 1.79 -10.95
CA LEU A 92 -0.21 2.42 -11.05
C LEU A 92 -0.16 3.93 -10.78
N VAL A 93 0.69 4.37 -9.84
CA VAL A 93 0.98 5.80 -9.62
C VAL A 93 1.55 6.43 -10.89
N SER A 94 2.56 5.81 -11.50
CA SER A 94 3.20 6.31 -12.73
C SER A 94 2.22 6.36 -13.91
N ASP A 95 1.36 5.36 -14.06
CA ASP A 95 0.30 5.35 -15.07
C ASP A 95 -0.69 6.51 -14.85
N MET A 96 -1.12 6.75 -13.60
CA MET A 96 -2.04 7.82 -13.25
C MET A 96 -1.43 9.20 -13.50
N VAL A 97 -0.15 9.39 -13.13
CA VAL A 97 0.60 10.63 -13.43
C VAL A 97 0.62 10.89 -14.92
N ARG A 98 0.93 9.87 -15.73
CA ARG A 98 0.99 9.99 -17.20
C ARG A 98 -0.37 10.36 -17.81
N ASP A 99 -1.43 9.74 -17.32
CA ASP A 99 -2.79 9.99 -17.80
C ASP A 99 -3.25 11.42 -17.47
N LEU A 100 -3.07 11.86 -16.23
CA LEU A 100 -3.41 13.20 -15.80
C LEU A 100 -2.56 14.28 -16.49
N SER A 101 -1.27 14.03 -16.70
CA SER A 101 -0.39 14.97 -17.42
C SER A 101 -0.83 15.12 -18.88
N ARG A 102 -1.22 14.02 -19.55
CA ARG A 102 -1.76 14.06 -20.92
C ARG A 102 -3.09 14.81 -21.00
N SER A 103 -3.86 14.81 -19.92
CA SER A 103 -5.10 15.61 -19.83
C SER A 103 -4.85 17.10 -19.51
N GLY A 104 -3.60 17.55 -19.47
CA GLY A 104 -3.21 18.96 -19.27
C GLY A 104 -3.23 19.38 -17.79
N ARG A 105 -3.12 18.44 -16.84
CA ARG A 105 -3.00 18.76 -15.43
C ARG A 105 -1.54 18.86 -15.01
N LEU A 106 -1.25 19.73 -14.03
CA LEU A 106 0.01 19.70 -13.28
C LEU A 106 -0.12 18.63 -12.20
N VAL A 107 0.81 17.69 -12.17
CA VAL A 107 0.71 16.48 -11.32
C VAL A 107 1.89 16.43 -10.35
N PHE A 108 1.64 15.99 -9.13
CA PHE A 108 2.60 15.95 -8.04
C PHE A 108 2.51 14.61 -7.32
N ARG A 109 3.61 13.84 -7.30
CA ARG A 109 3.78 12.63 -6.49
C ARG A 109 4.42 12.97 -5.16
N GLY A 110 3.99 12.27 -4.09
CA GLY A 110 4.62 12.37 -2.78
C GLY A 110 4.58 13.78 -2.17
N LEU A 111 3.60 14.60 -2.57
CA LEU A 111 3.37 15.92 -2.01
C LEU A 111 2.93 15.80 -0.56
N SER A 112 3.57 16.57 0.32
CA SER A 112 3.20 16.66 1.74
C SER A 112 2.40 17.92 1.97
N LEU A 113 1.15 17.77 2.40
CA LEU A 113 0.22 18.85 2.70
C LEU A 113 -0.27 18.76 4.15
N ARG A 114 -0.88 19.81 4.64
CA ARG A 114 -1.54 19.83 5.94
C ARG A 114 -3.02 20.09 5.75
N GLY A 115 -3.84 19.08 5.95
CA GLY A 115 -5.30 19.18 5.93
C GLY A 115 -5.85 19.51 7.32
N ARG A 116 -6.89 20.33 7.39
CA ARG A 116 -7.60 20.65 8.62
C ARG A 116 -8.90 19.86 8.67
N VAL A 117 -9.15 19.18 9.79
CA VAL A 117 -10.40 18.48 10.07
C VAL A 117 -10.91 19.00 11.43
N GLY A 118 -11.97 19.80 11.39
CA GLY A 118 -12.39 20.57 12.56
C GLY A 118 -11.26 21.49 13.04
N GLU A 119 -10.83 21.33 14.28
CA GLU A 119 -9.72 22.11 14.87
C GLU A 119 -8.35 21.43 14.71
N ALA A 120 -8.30 20.16 14.30
CA ALA A 120 -7.07 19.38 14.22
C ALA A 120 -6.38 19.49 12.84
N TRP A 121 -5.06 19.67 12.86
CA TRP A 121 -4.23 19.59 11.67
C TRP A 121 -3.70 18.17 11.48
N ARG A 122 -3.79 17.68 10.24
CA ARG A 122 -3.26 16.37 9.85
C ARG A 122 -2.28 16.48 8.70
N ASN A 123 -1.19 15.75 8.78
CA ASN A 123 -0.28 15.60 7.64
C ASN A 123 -0.93 14.68 6.61
N CYS A 124 -1.05 15.18 5.39
CA CYS A 124 -1.62 14.50 4.24
C CYS A 124 -0.53 14.25 3.21
N LYS A 125 -0.40 13.01 2.79
CA LYS A 125 0.54 12.62 1.74
C LYS A 125 -0.21 11.76 0.72
N PRO A 126 -0.99 12.39 -0.19
CA PRO A 126 -1.68 11.66 -1.24
C PRO A 126 -0.68 10.99 -2.18
N ASP A 127 -1.05 9.86 -2.76
CA ASP A 127 -0.22 9.17 -3.76
C ASP A 127 -0.03 10.07 -4.98
N VAL A 128 -1.13 10.65 -5.49
CA VAL A 128 -1.10 11.62 -6.59
C VAL A 128 -2.00 12.80 -6.26
N TYR A 129 -1.44 13.99 -6.37
CA TYR A 129 -2.14 15.26 -6.29
C TYR A 129 -2.05 15.97 -7.64
N SER A 130 -3.13 16.59 -8.10
CA SER A 130 -3.09 17.30 -9.37
C SER A 130 -3.95 18.56 -9.35
N ILE A 131 -3.55 19.57 -10.12
CA ILE A 131 -4.32 20.78 -10.37
C ILE A 131 -4.43 21.02 -11.88
N ARG A 132 -5.44 21.75 -12.32
CA ARG A 132 -5.48 22.24 -13.70
C ARG A 132 -4.36 23.24 -13.94
N SER A 133 -3.75 23.21 -15.10
CA SER A 133 -2.78 24.22 -15.53
C SER A 133 -3.52 25.51 -15.86
N THR A 134 -3.58 26.42 -14.90
CA THR A 134 -4.29 27.71 -14.98
C THR A 134 -3.61 28.77 -14.12
N SER A 135 -3.69 30.02 -14.53
CA SER A 135 -3.27 31.18 -13.73
C SER A 135 -4.37 31.72 -12.81
N VAL A 136 -5.60 31.18 -12.92
CA VAL A 136 -6.75 31.61 -12.11
C VAL A 136 -6.97 30.60 -10.99
N ALA A 137 -6.73 30.98 -9.73
CA ALA A 137 -6.81 30.12 -8.57
C ALA A 137 -8.16 29.38 -8.46
N ALA A 138 -9.28 30.06 -8.74
CA ALA A 138 -10.62 29.47 -8.71
C ALA A 138 -10.81 28.30 -9.72
N TYR A 139 -9.99 28.22 -10.77
CA TYR A 139 -10.07 27.19 -11.80
C TYR A 139 -9.00 26.08 -11.61
N ALA A 140 -8.20 26.16 -10.57
CA ALA A 140 -7.15 25.17 -10.29
C ALA A 140 -7.72 23.76 -10.09
N HIS A 141 -8.92 23.64 -9.55
CA HIS A 141 -9.64 22.37 -9.32
C HIS A 141 -8.72 21.23 -8.84
N PRO A 142 -8.19 21.34 -7.60
CA PRO A 142 -7.31 20.35 -7.03
C PRO A 142 -8.02 19.00 -6.94
N ALA A 143 -7.33 17.93 -7.32
CA ALA A 143 -7.83 16.56 -7.23
C ALA A 143 -6.80 15.64 -6.58
N ILE A 144 -7.27 14.75 -5.72
CA ILE A 144 -6.47 13.71 -5.08
C ILE A 144 -6.87 12.35 -5.65
N HIS A 145 -5.84 11.53 -5.95
CA HIS A 145 -6.00 10.15 -6.38
C HIS A 145 -5.21 9.27 -5.41
N GLU A 146 -5.91 8.47 -4.63
CA GLU A 146 -5.37 7.52 -3.66
C GLU A 146 -5.36 6.12 -4.26
N ILE A 147 -4.17 5.57 -4.46
CA ILE A 147 -3.97 4.31 -5.16
C ILE A 147 -4.05 3.13 -4.20
N LYS A 148 -4.81 2.10 -4.57
CA LYS A 148 -4.94 0.85 -3.81
C LYS A 148 -4.77 -0.34 -4.73
N VAL A 149 -3.75 -1.16 -4.46
CA VAL A 149 -3.46 -2.38 -5.22
C VAL A 149 -3.73 -3.67 -4.42
N ARG A 150 -4.06 -3.54 -3.14
CA ARG A 150 -4.45 -4.65 -2.26
C ARG A 150 -5.76 -4.33 -1.57
N ARG A 151 -6.67 -5.31 -1.57
CA ARG A 151 -7.96 -5.17 -0.87
C ARG A 151 -7.80 -4.88 0.63
N ALA A 152 -6.83 -5.53 1.30
CA ALA A 152 -6.58 -5.29 2.72
C ALA A 152 -6.17 -3.84 3.03
N ASP A 153 -5.42 -3.20 2.12
CA ASP A 153 -4.98 -1.81 2.27
C ASP A 153 -6.15 -0.84 2.03
N LEU A 154 -7.02 -1.13 1.05
CA LEU A 154 -8.27 -0.41 0.84
C LEU A 154 -9.17 -0.49 2.09
N LEU A 155 -9.47 -1.69 2.58
CA LEU A 155 -10.33 -1.88 3.74
C LEU A 155 -9.78 -1.20 5.01
N THR A 156 -8.46 -1.14 5.17
CA THR A 156 -7.81 -0.43 6.26
C THR A 156 -7.99 1.09 6.11
N ASP A 157 -7.85 1.60 4.89
CA ASP A 157 -7.99 3.04 4.59
C ASP A 157 -9.45 3.50 4.77
N LEU A 158 -10.43 2.69 4.34
CA LEU A 158 -11.85 2.98 4.51
C LEU A 158 -12.28 3.10 5.98
N LYS A 159 -11.58 2.45 6.90
CA LYS A 159 -11.78 2.56 8.35
C LYS A 159 -11.21 3.86 8.96
N SER A 160 -10.61 4.73 8.16
CA SER A 160 -9.98 5.98 8.60
C SER A 160 -10.72 7.21 8.06
N PRO A 161 -11.96 7.50 8.54
CA PRO A 161 -12.77 8.60 8.02
C PRO A 161 -12.10 9.97 8.19
N GLU A 162 -11.29 10.13 9.23
CA GLU A 162 -10.55 11.39 9.48
C GLU A 162 -9.44 11.64 8.45
N LYS A 163 -8.75 10.60 7.98
CA LYS A 163 -7.78 10.71 6.87
C LYS A 163 -8.51 11.16 5.61
N ARG A 164 -9.64 10.52 5.29
CA ARG A 164 -10.46 10.86 4.13
C ARG A 164 -10.97 12.30 4.21
N ALA A 165 -11.49 12.71 5.36
CA ALA A 165 -11.94 14.10 5.58
C ALA A 165 -10.82 15.13 5.36
N ALA A 166 -9.59 14.82 5.80
CA ALA A 166 -8.44 15.70 5.57
C ALA A 166 -8.07 15.79 4.07
N TYR A 167 -8.17 14.69 3.32
CA TYR A 167 -7.95 14.70 1.87
C TYR A 167 -9.04 15.47 1.13
N ILE A 168 -10.30 15.29 1.52
CA ILE A 168 -11.44 16.03 0.98
C ILE A 168 -11.31 17.53 1.23
N ALA A 169 -10.80 17.94 2.40
CA ALA A 169 -10.56 19.36 2.71
C ALA A 169 -9.47 20.00 1.82
N LEU A 170 -8.60 19.21 1.20
CA LEU A 170 -7.50 19.68 0.36
C LEU A 170 -7.78 19.54 -1.15
N SER A 171 -8.96 19.03 -1.53
CA SER A 171 -9.26 18.75 -2.93
C SER A 171 -10.71 19.00 -3.30
N SER A 172 -10.91 19.53 -4.51
CA SER A 172 -12.26 19.65 -5.10
C SER A 172 -12.86 18.27 -5.41
N GLU A 173 -12.01 17.31 -5.73
CA GLU A 173 -12.40 15.95 -6.09
C GLU A 173 -11.42 14.96 -5.45
N PHE A 174 -11.95 13.85 -4.90
CA PHE A 174 -11.14 12.80 -4.30
C PHE A 174 -11.52 11.44 -4.88
N TYR A 175 -10.56 10.74 -5.43
CA TYR A 175 -10.75 9.45 -6.10
C TYR A 175 -9.94 8.34 -5.42
N TYR A 176 -10.58 7.18 -5.24
CA TYR A 176 -9.86 5.92 -5.09
C TYR A 176 -9.58 5.33 -6.48
N VAL A 177 -8.32 4.96 -6.70
CA VAL A 177 -7.83 4.37 -7.95
C VAL A 177 -7.34 2.96 -7.67
N MET A 178 -7.85 1.98 -8.40
CA MET A 178 -7.54 0.58 -8.14
C MET A 178 -7.66 -0.27 -9.40
N PRO A 179 -7.01 -1.45 -9.46
CA PRO A 179 -7.26 -2.44 -10.49
C PRO A 179 -8.74 -2.87 -10.50
N GLU A 180 -9.28 -3.13 -11.67
CA GLU A 180 -10.60 -3.72 -11.83
C GLU A 180 -10.71 -5.04 -11.05
N GLY A 181 -11.85 -5.26 -10.38
CA GLY A 181 -12.09 -6.44 -9.56
C GLY A 181 -11.49 -6.41 -8.15
N LEU A 182 -10.79 -5.35 -7.74
CA LEU A 182 -10.28 -5.22 -6.38
C LEU A 182 -11.39 -4.98 -5.34
N ALA A 183 -12.38 -4.18 -5.71
CA ALA A 183 -13.57 -3.87 -4.91
C ALA A 183 -14.74 -3.47 -5.81
N HIS A 184 -15.95 -3.50 -5.26
CA HIS A 184 -17.13 -2.94 -5.90
C HIS A 184 -17.27 -1.44 -5.58
N VAL A 185 -17.91 -0.69 -6.48
CA VAL A 185 -18.09 0.77 -6.33
C VAL A 185 -18.87 1.11 -5.07
N GLU A 186 -19.85 0.26 -4.72
CA GLU A 186 -20.73 0.42 -3.57
C GLU A 186 -20.02 0.29 -2.21
N GLU A 187 -18.82 -0.32 -2.20
CA GLU A 187 -17.98 -0.43 -1.00
C GLU A 187 -17.26 0.88 -0.67
N ILE A 188 -17.13 1.76 -1.65
CA ILE A 188 -16.44 3.05 -1.50
C ILE A 188 -17.44 4.12 -1.07
N PRO A 189 -17.13 4.95 -0.06
CA PRO A 189 -18.02 6.02 0.38
C PRO A 189 -18.45 6.94 -0.76
N GLU A 190 -19.69 7.40 -0.73
CA GLU A 190 -20.31 8.22 -1.79
C GLU A 190 -19.63 9.59 -1.95
N ASP A 191 -18.95 10.07 -0.92
CA ASP A 191 -18.17 11.30 -0.95
C ASP A 191 -16.86 11.20 -1.75
N CYS A 192 -16.55 10.01 -2.30
CA CYS A 192 -15.37 9.72 -3.11
C CYS A 192 -15.76 9.27 -4.51
N GLY A 193 -14.94 9.60 -5.50
CA GLY A 193 -14.99 9.01 -6.83
C GLY A 193 -14.26 7.67 -6.90
N VAL A 194 -14.49 6.91 -7.96
CA VAL A 194 -13.86 5.61 -8.19
C VAL A 194 -13.35 5.54 -9.63
N LEU A 195 -12.07 5.22 -9.77
CA LEU A 195 -11.39 4.95 -11.03
C LEU A 195 -10.86 3.52 -11.02
N PHE A 196 -11.20 2.74 -12.02
CA PHE A 196 -10.63 1.42 -12.24
C PHE A 196 -9.52 1.45 -13.30
N ARG A 197 -8.42 0.78 -13.03
CA ARG A 197 -7.38 0.48 -14.02
C ARG A 197 -7.72 -0.84 -14.69
N THR A 198 -8.11 -0.78 -15.94
CA THR A 198 -8.30 -1.93 -16.82
C THR A 198 -7.00 -2.24 -17.58
N SER A 199 -7.00 -3.22 -18.48
CA SER A 199 -5.82 -3.62 -19.27
C SER A 199 -5.23 -2.52 -20.15
N GLY A 200 -5.96 -1.45 -20.46
CA GLY A 200 -5.50 -0.41 -21.39
C GLY A 200 -5.73 1.03 -20.94
N ALA A 201 -6.66 1.28 -20.02
CA ALA A 201 -7.09 2.65 -19.68
C ALA A 201 -7.56 2.76 -18.22
N PHE A 202 -7.74 4.00 -17.78
CA PHE A 202 -8.52 4.29 -16.59
C PHE A 202 -9.99 4.44 -16.96
N VAL A 203 -10.87 3.73 -16.27
CA VAL A 203 -12.32 3.79 -16.44
C VAL A 203 -12.92 4.47 -15.22
N LEU A 204 -13.64 5.57 -15.46
CA LEU A 204 -14.36 6.29 -14.42
C LEU A 204 -15.65 5.52 -14.09
N ALA A 205 -15.65 4.83 -12.94
CA ALA A 205 -16.81 4.06 -12.47
C ALA A 205 -17.80 4.94 -11.68
N ARG A 206 -17.30 5.94 -10.97
CA ARG A 206 -18.11 6.93 -10.25
C ARG A 206 -17.40 8.27 -10.17
N ASN A 207 -18.12 9.35 -10.50
CA ASN A 207 -17.62 10.71 -10.30
C ASN A 207 -17.48 11.02 -8.80
N SER A 208 -16.41 11.71 -8.43
CA SER A 208 -16.33 12.36 -7.11
C SER A 208 -17.30 13.53 -7.05
N PRO A 209 -18.01 13.72 -5.95
CA PRO A 209 -18.72 14.98 -5.72
C PRO A 209 -17.74 16.16 -5.77
N ARG A 210 -18.12 17.19 -6.53
CA ARG A 210 -17.29 18.39 -6.69
C ARG A 210 -17.53 19.35 -5.57
N ARG A 211 -16.43 19.83 -4.94
CA ARG A 211 -16.45 20.77 -3.81
C ARG A 211 -15.70 22.04 -4.17
N ALA A 212 -16.14 23.16 -3.64
CA ALA A 212 -15.37 24.39 -3.68
C ALA A 212 -14.21 24.28 -2.68
N VAL A 213 -12.98 24.36 -3.18
CA VAL A 213 -11.77 24.37 -2.37
C VAL A 213 -10.87 25.49 -2.85
N GLU A 214 -10.47 26.33 -1.92
CA GLU A 214 -9.50 27.40 -2.14
C GLU A 214 -8.17 27.01 -1.50
N LEU A 215 -7.11 26.99 -2.31
CA LEU A 215 -5.77 26.66 -1.83
C LEU A 215 -5.18 27.90 -1.12
N SER A 216 -4.73 27.73 0.10
CA SER A 216 -4.01 28.76 0.85
C SER A 216 -2.59 28.95 0.31
N ILE A 217 -1.91 29.99 0.80
CA ILE A 217 -0.49 30.20 0.47
C ILE A 217 0.37 29.00 0.87
N ALA A 218 0.02 28.28 1.94
CA ALA A 218 0.78 27.12 2.40
C ALA A 218 0.73 25.97 1.39
N GLU A 219 -0.43 25.68 0.80
CA GLU A 219 -0.58 24.68 -0.26
C GLU A 219 0.15 25.13 -1.54
N TRP A 220 0.00 26.39 -1.95
CA TRP A 220 0.72 26.93 -3.11
C TRP A 220 2.24 26.86 -2.94
N MET A 221 2.75 27.16 -1.75
CA MET A 221 4.18 27.01 -1.44
C MET A 221 4.64 25.54 -1.44
N ALA A 222 3.80 24.62 -1.00
CA ALA A 222 4.10 23.20 -1.06
C ALA A 222 4.20 22.70 -2.52
N LEU A 223 3.27 23.13 -3.38
CA LEU A 223 3.30 22.85 -4.81
C LEU A 223 4.54 23.44 -5.49
N ALA A 224 4.85 24.71 -5.24
CA ALA A 224 6.01 25.39 -5.81
C ALA A 224 7.34 24.72 -5.41
N ARG A 225 7.49 24.33 -4.15
CA ARG A 225 8.70 23.68 -3.64
C ARG A 225 8.89 22.27 -4.19
N ARG A 226 7.79 21.54 -4.44
CA ARG A 226 7.86 20.19 -4.98
C ARG A 226 8.14 20.19 -6.48
N GLY A 227 7.59 21.16 -7.23
CA GLY A 227 7.55 21.15 -8.67
C GLY A 227 6.62 20.04 -9.23
N ALA A 228 6.03 20.28 -10.39
CA ALA A 228 5.20 19.28 -11.05
C ALA A 228 6.06 18.17 -11.66
N ASP A 229 5.56 16.94 -11.60
CA ASP A 229 6.17 15.81 -12.30
C ASP A 229 5.91 15.97 -13.81
N SER A 230 6.97 15.99 -14.62
CA SER A 230 6.87 16.06 -16.07
C SER A 230 7.13 14.68 -16.69
N VAL A 231 6.39 14.36 -17.75
CA VAL A 231 6.58 13.11 -18.50
C VAL A 231 7.96 13.10 -19.20
N GLU A 232 8.48 14.28 -19.56
CA GLU A 232 9.80 14.43 -20.18
C GLU A 232 10.97 14.10 -19.25
N SER A 233 10.81 14.32 -17.93
CA SER A 233 11.85 14.00 -16.95
C SER A 233 12.14 12.50 -16.85
N GLU A 234 11.13 11.65 -17.02
CA GLU A 234 11.32 10.18 -17.01
C GLU A 234 12.04 9.69 -18.28
N ALA A 235 11.70 10.25 -19.43
CA ALA A 235 12.38 9.93 -20.69
C ALA A 235 13.84 10.39 -20.69
N SER A 236 14.14 11.55 -20.10
CA SER A 236 15.51 12.07 -19.99
C SER A 236 16.36 11.26 -19.01
N GLN A 237 15.79 10.76 -17.91
CA GLN A 237 16.51 9.88 -16.99
C GLN A 237 16.79 8.49 -17.60
N GLY A 238 15.86 7.93 -18.38
CA GLY A 238 16.08 6.70 -19.13
C GLY A 238 17.23 6.81 -20.13
N LEU A 239 17.27 7.89 -20.90
CA LEU A 239 18.35 8.17 -21.87
C LEU A 239 19.73 8.36 -21.20
N LEU A 240 19.79 8.93 -20.01
CA LEU A 240 21.05 9.08 -19.26
C LEU A 240 21.56 7.74 -18.74
N VAL A 241 20.67 6.84 -18.30
CA VAL A 241 21.05 5.49 -17.84
C VAL A 241 21.56 4.65 -19.01
N GLU A 242 20.91 4.68 -20.17
CA GLU A 242 21.34 3.96 -21.37
C GLU A 242 22.69 4.46 -21.88
N ARG A 243 22.93 5.78 -21.91
CA ARG A 243 24.22 6.34 -22.27
C ARG A 243 25.36 5.92 -21.33
N THR A 244 25.07 5.84 -20.03
CA THR A 244 26.08 5.44 -19.02
C THR A 244 26.41 3.95 -19.14
N GLN A 245 25.49 3.11 -19.59
CA GLN A 245 25.74 1.68 -19.83
C GLN A 245 26.51 1.44 -21.12
N GLN A 246 26.28 2.23 -22.18
CA GLN A 246 27.02 2.12 -23.44
C GLN A 246 28.48 2.59 -23.32
N VAL A 247 28.77 3.58 -22.49
CA VAL A 247 30.15 4.03 -22.23
C VAL A 247 30.96 3.00 -21.43
N LYS A 248 30.31 2.20 -20.56
CA LYS A 248 30.98 1.12 -19.80
C LYS A 248 31.16 -0.19 -20.56
N ALA A 249 30.53 -0.35 -21.71
CA ALA A 249 30.64 -1.55 -22.55
C ALA A 249 31.63 -1.36 -23.72
N GLY A 250 32.27 -0.18 -23.83
CA GLY A 250 33.18 0.20 -24.92
C GLY A 250 34.65 0.43 -24.49
N ASP A 251 34.99 0.10 -23.22
CA ASP A 251 36.37 0.05 -22.72
C ASP A 251 36.73 -1.47 -22.43
#